data_cc4d3707c76cf838b77c0bd188325d15
#
_entry.id   cc4d3707c76cf838b77c0bd188325d15
#
_cell.length_a   1.000
_cell.length_b   1.000
_cell.length_c   1.000
_cell.angle_alpha   90.00
_cell.angle_beta   90.00
_cell.angle_gamma   90.00
#
_symmetry.space_group_name_H-M   'P 1'
#
loop_
_entity.id
_entity.type
_entity.pdbx_description
1 polymer ?
#
loop_
_entity_poly.entity_id
_entity_poly.type
_entity_poly.pdbx_seq_one_letter_code
_entity_poly.pdbx_strand_id
1 'polypeptide(L)'
;ASDWSSDVCSSDLRHFALRYSKLAAGLAAKETDSKRKAELEELSRICEKVPYYPADSFREAVQAVWFIHVILQIESNGHSLSYGRFDQFMYPYYIKDIQSGKITKDEVLELLTCLWIKTLTVQKIRSQAHTLSSAGSPMYQNVTVGGQTVDKKDAVNELSFVVLQSIAQTRLTQPNFTVRYHANIDKKFMDECIEVMKLGFGMPALNNDEIIIPSFLKWGVKEEDAYNYSAIGCVETAVPGKWGYRCTGMSYINFPRVLLCAMNNGVDMTSGKRFTKGYGYFKDWTSYEQLMDVWDKTVREMTRSEERRVRKEC
;
A
#
# COMPACT_ATOMS: atom_id res chain seq x y z
N ALA A 1 -17.95 -29.93 -0.77
CA ALA A 1 -16.68 -29.55 -1.44
C ALA A 1 -16.06 -28.35 -0.74
N SER A 2 -15.47 -28.47 0.38
CA SER A 2 -15.17 -27.23 1.11
C SER A 2 -14.02 -27.28 2.10
N ASP A 3 -13.69 -28.39 2.66
CA ASP A 3 -12.66 -28.41 3.72
C ASP A 3 -11.23 -28.65 3.22
N TRP A 4 -11.09 -29.24 2.07
CA TRP A 4 -9.77 -29.68 1.58
C TRP A 4 -8.82 -28.54 1.21
N SER A 5 -9.33 -27.44 0.66
CA SER A 5 -8.48 -26.32 0.23
C SER A 5 -7.99 -25.46 1.42
N SER A 6 -8.81 -25.30 2.46
CA SER A 6 -8.43 -24.54 3.65
C SER A 6 -7.40 -25.28 4.50
N ASP A 7 -7.55 -26.58 4.64
CA ASP A 7 -6.63 -27.42 5.41
C ASP A 7 -5.25 -27.57 4.76
N VAL A 8 -5.21 -27.66 3.42
CA VAL A 8 -3.94 -27.71 2.68
C VAL A 8 -3.19 -26.38 2.83
N CYS A 9 -3.84 -25.24 2.62
CA CYS A 9 -3.21 -23.94 2.77
C CYS A 9 -2.71 -23.69 4.19
N SER A 10 -3.48 -24.05 5.22
CA SER A 10 -3.06 -23.88 6.61
C SER A 10 -1.90 -24.80 6.99
N SER A 11 -1.87 -26.04 6.46
CA SER A 11 -0.76 -26.98 6.68
C SER A 11 0.54 -26.50 6.03
N ASP A 12 0.48 -25.92 4.84
CA ASP A 12 1.64 -25.40 4.12
C ASP A 12 2.24 -24.17 4.81
N LEU A 13 1.39 -23.25 5.27
CA LEU A 13 1.79 -22.13 6.11
C LEU A 13 2.51 -22.59 7.37
N ARG A 14 1.97 -23.62 8.03
CA ARG A 14 2.59 -24.22 9.20
C ARG A 14 3.95 -24.83 8.88
N HIS A 15 4.05 -25.63 7.82
CA HIS A 15 5.32 -26.24 7.41
C HIS A 15 6.38 -25.18 7.09
N PHE A 16 6.00 -24.10 6.43
CA PHE A 16 6.89 -22.98 6.17
C PHE A 16 7.41 -22.36 7.47
N ALA A 17 6.53 -22.02 8.42
CA ALA A 17 6.90 -21.44 9.70
C ALA A 17 7.78 -22.38 10.54
N LEU A 18 7.46 -23.69 10.59
CA LEU A 18 8.24 -24.69 11.31
C LEU A 18 9.68 -24.85 10.79
N ARG A 19 9.95 -24.56 9.52
CA ARG A 19 11.33 -24.55 8.99
C ARG A 19 12.15 -23.44 9.64
N TYR A 20 11.56 -22.27 9.84
CA TYR A 20 12.21 -21.15 10.55
C TYR A 20 12.34 -21.40 12.03
N SER A 21 11.34 -22.02 12.67
CA SER A 21 11.45 -22.47 14.07
C SER A 21 12.65 -23.40 14.28
N LYS A 22 12.75 -24.46 13.47
CA LYS A 22 13.89 -25.41 13.54
C LYS A 22 15.23 -24.74 13.27
N LEU A 23 15.30 -23.82 12.29
CA LEU A 23 16.52 -23.08 12.00
C LEU A 23 16.93 -22.21 13.19
N ALA A 24 16.00 -21.47 13.77
CA ALA A 24 16.26 -20.62 14.92
C ALA A 24 16.73 -21.44 16.15
N ALA A 25 16.07 -22.56 16.44
CA ALA A 25 16.50 -23.48 17.50
C ALA A 25 17.93 -24.02 17.26
N GLY A 26 18.23 -24.42 16.01
CA GLY A 26 19.56 -24.90 15.64
C GLY A 26 20.66 -23.86 15.74
N LEU A 27 20.33 -22.57 15.50
CA LEU A 27 21.24 -21.44 15.70
C LEU A 27 21.40 -21.13 17.17
N ALA A 28 20.32 -21.14 17.97
CA ALA A 28 20.36 -20.93 19.41
C ALA A 28 21.24 -21.94 20.14
N ALA A 29 21.21 -23.20 19.70
CA ALA A 29 22.04 -24.26 20.29
C ALA A 29 23.55 -24.04 20.10
N LYS A 30 23.95 -23.23 19.11
CA LYS A 30 25.35 -22.92 18.78
C LYS A 30 25.77 -21.53 19.24
N GLU A 31 24.81 -20.70 19.67
CA GLU A 31 25.06 -19.33 20.06
C GLU A 31 25.69 -19.24 21.46
N THR A 32 26.72 -18.44 21.56
CA THR A 32 27.47 -18.23 22.81
C THR A 32 27.05 -16.93 23.51
N ASP A 33 26.56 -15.94 22.76
CA ASP A 33 26.01 -14.74 23.36
C ASP A 33 24.63 -15.03 23.96
N SER A 34 24.50 -14.81 25.25
CA SER A 34 23.30 -15.16 26.02
C SER A 34 22.05 -14.39 25.57
N LYS A 35 22.21 -13.13 25.19
CA LYS A 35 21.11 -12.28 24.70
C LYS A 35 20.63 -12.80 23.35
N ARG A 36 21.57 -13.00 22.42
CA ARG A 36 21.24 -13.50 21.09
C ARG A 36 20.64 -14.90 21.12
N LYS A 37 21.13 -15.76 21.98
CA LYS A 37 20.55 -17.09 22.21
C LYS A 37 19.09 -17.00 22.64
N ALA A 38 18.77 -16.17 23.65
CA ALA A 38 17.39 -15.95 24.10
C ALA A 38 16.48 -15.42 23.00
N GLU A 39 16.95 -14.49 22.18
CA GLU A 39 16.21 -13.98 21.00
C GLU A 39 15.90 -15.07 19.98
N LEU A 40 16.85 -15.97 19.70
CA LEU A 40 16.68 -17.08 18.78
C LEU A 40 15.72 -18.15 19.33
N GLU A 41 15.80 -18.45 20.62
CA GLU A 41 14.87 -19.36 21.31
C GLU A 41 13.44 -18.80 21.29
N GLU A 42 13.28 -17.51 21.53
CA GLU A 42 11.98 -16.85 21.43
C GLU A 42 11.45 -16.87 19.98
N LEU A 43 12.27 -16.56 18.99
CA LEU A 43 11.91 -16.62 17.59
C LEU A 43 11.46 -18.04 17.19
N SER A 44 12.17 -19.05 17.67
CA SER A 44 11.78 -20.45 17.43
C SER A 44 10.38 -20.75 17.96
N ARG A 45 10.07 -20.36 19.20
CA ARG A 45 8.73 -20.53 19.81
C ARG A 45 7.64 -19.77 19.05
N ILE A 46 7.93 -18.55 18.65
CA ILE A 46 6.99 -17.73 17.87
C ILE A 46 6.68 -18.42 16.53
N CYS A 47 7.70 -18.87 15.80
CA CYS A 47 7.54 -19.52 14.50
C CYS A 47 6.89 -20.91 14.60
N GLU A 48 6.95 -21.57 15.75
CA GLU A 48 6.23 -22.81 16.01
C GLU A 48 4.72 -22.59 16.16
N LYS A 49 4.34 -21.42 16.71
CA LYS A 49 2.96 -21.05 17.01
C LYS A 49 2.27 -20.38 15.82
N VAL A 50 2.85 -19.29 15.29
CA VAL A 50 2.20 -18.47 14.27
C VAL A 50 2.75 -18.77 12.86
N PRO A 51 1.92 -18.68 11.81
CA PRO A 51 0.56 -18.19 11.75
C PRO A 51 -0.51 -19.28 11.96
N TYR A 52 -0.14 -20.49 12.30
CA TYR A 52 -1.08 -21.62 12.43
C TYR A 52 -2.05 -21.44 13.62
N TYR A 53 -1.54 -21.00 14.77
CA TYR A 53 -2.34 -20.61 15.92
C TYR A 53 -2.45 -19.08 16.01
N PRO A 54 -3.51 -18.55 16.61
CA PRO A 54 -3.67 -17.12 16.82
C PRO A 54 -2.49 -16.50 17.59
N ALA A 55 -2.13 -15.29 17.22
CA ALA A 55 -1.15 -14.49 17.96
C ALA A 55 -1.74 -14.00 19.30
N ASP A 56 -0.93 -14.01 20.36
CA ASP A 56 -1.29 -13.47 21.67
C ASP A 56 -0.51 -12.20 22.04
N SER A 57 0.51 -11.86 21.26
CA SER A 57 1.36 -10.70 21.48
C SER A 57 1.59 -9.90 20.20
N PHE A 58 2.03 -8.65 20.36
CA PHE A 58 2.37 -7.80 19.24
C PHE A 58 3.48 -8.42 18.36
N ARG A 59 4.52 -8.97 18.98
CA ARG A 59 5.62 -9.61 18.26
C ARG A 59 5.17 -10.85 17.47
N GLU A 60 4.31 -11.69 18.06
CA GLU A 60 3.70 -12.81 17.34
C GLU A 60 2.83 -12.33 16.18
N ALA A 61 2.03 -11.28 16.38
CA ALA A 61 1.19 -10.71 15.33
C ALA A 61 2.01 -10.16 14.16
N VAL A 62 3.10 -9.45 14.42
CA VAL A 62 4.05 -8.96 13.39
C VAL A 62 4.64 -10.14 12.62
N GLN A 63 5.06 -11.22 13.30
CA GLN A 63 5.62 -12.40 12.65
C GLN A 63 4.57 -13.13 11.80
N ALA A 64 3.33 -13.24 12.28
CA ALA A 64 2.23 -13.84 11.52
C ALA A 64 1.93 -13.06 10.24
N VAL A 65 1.82 -11.73 10.35
CA VAL A 65 1.61 -10.81 9.21
C VAL A 65 2.73 -10.98 8.19
N TRP A 66 3.98 -11.03 8.63
CA TRP A 66 5.11 -11.24 7.72
C TRP A 66 5.04 -12.58 6.99
N PHE A 67 4.76 -13.68 7.68
CA PHE A 67 4.66 -14.99 7.04
C PHE A 67 3.56 -15.04 5.99
N ILE A 68 2.37 -14.53 6.32
CA ILE A 68 1.25 -14.46 5.38
C ILE A 68 1.62 -13.59 4.18
N HIS A 69 2.19 -12.41 4.44
CA HIS A 69 2.57 -11.47 3.38
C HIS A 69 3.57 -12.08 2.39
N VAL A 70 4.66 -12.69 2.89
CA VAL A 70 5.70 -13.26 2.01
C VAL A 70 5.19 -14.45 1.21
N ILE A 71 4.34 -15.30 1.79
CA ILE A 71 3.77 -16.45 1.08
C ILE A 71 2.81 -16.00 -0.01
N LEU A 72 1.93 -15.04 0.26
CA LEU A 72 1.08 -14.43 -0.76
C LEU A 72 1.90 -13.80 -1.89
N GLN A 73 3.03 -13.20 -1.58
CA GLN A 73 3.97 -12.67 -2.58
C GLN A 73 4.58 -13.79 -3.43
N ILE A 74 4.94 -14.92 -2.84
CA ILE A 74 5.52 -16.08 -3.56
C ILE A 74 4.46 -16.71 -4.47
N GLU A 75 3.27 -16.99 -3.94
CA GLU A 75 2.19 -17.66 -4.66
C GLU A 75 1.68 -16.86 -5.85
N SER A 76 1.37 -15.60 -5.64
CA SER A 76 0.77 -14.77 -6.68
C SER A 76 1.76 -14.22 -7.70
N ASN A 77 3.08 -14.34 -7.47
CA ASN A 77 4.08 -13.51 -8.13
C ASN A 77 3.66 -12.02 -8.13
N GLY A 78 3.00 -11.62 -7.07
CA GLY A 78 2.15 -10.46 -6.94
C GLY A 78 2.83 -9.13 -7.18
N HIS A 79 1.96 -8.19 -7.40
CA HIS A 79 2.21 -6.77 -7.45
C HIS A 79 1.12 -6.13 -6.59
N SER A 80 1.48 -5.14 -5.78
CA SER A 80 0.52 -4.38 -4.96
C SER A 80 -0.13 -5.14 -3.79
N LEU A 81 0.41 -6.29 -3.37
CA LEU A 81 -0.02 -6.90 -2.12
C LEU A 81 0.31 -5.96 -0.96
N SER A 82 -0.70 -5.54 -0.22
CA SER A 82 -0.63 -4.47 0.76
C SER A 82 -1.13 -4.92 2.12
N TYR A 83 -0.67 -4.23 3.17
CA TYR A 83 -0.93 -4.61 4.56
C TYR A 83 -2.32 -4.22 5.07
N GLY A 84 -3.04 -3.36 4.34
CA GLY A 84 -4.32 -2.84 4.81
C GLY A 84 -4.20 -1.78 5.90
N ARG A 85 -5.24 -1.62 6.73
CA ARG A 85 -5.28 -0.67 7.85
C ARG A 85 -4.48 -1.18 9.04
N PHE A 86 -3.17 -1.08 8.92
CA PHE A 86 -2.22 -1.73 9.82
C PHE A 86 -2.39 -1.32 11.29
N ASP A 87 -2.56 -0.05 11.54
CA ASP A 87 -2.75 0.49 12.87
C ASP A 87 -4.07 0.05 13.54
N GLN A 88 -5.07 -0.39 12.76
CA GLN A 88 -6.35 -0.81 13.31
C GLN A 88 -6.31 -2.27 13.76
N PHE A 89 -5.91 -3.19 12.88
CA PHE A 89 -5.92 -4.62 13.23
C PHE A 89 -4.75 -5.03 14.14
N MET A 90 -3.66 -4.25 14.17
CA MET A 90 -2.52 -4.49 15.06
C MET A 90 -2.67 -3.81 16.44
N TYR A 91 -3.53 -2.79 16.56
CA TYR A 91 -3.67 -2.02 17.79
C TYR A 91 -4.06 -2.85 19.02
N PRO A 92 -4.99 -3.82 18.95
CA PRO A 92 -5.33 -4.65 20.12
C PRO A 92 -4.14 -5.40 20.72
N TYR A 93 -3.23 -5.89 19.89
CA TYR A 93 -2.00 -6.55 20.33
C TYR A 93 -1.00 -5.54 20.93
N TYR A 94 -0.85 -4.40 20.27
CA TYR A 94 0.01 -3.31 20.72
C TYR A 94 -0.38 -2.81 22.11
N ILE A 95 -1.63 -2.37 22.27
CA ILE A 95 -2.07 -1.76 23.51
C ILE A 95 -2.04 -2.73 24.68
N LYS A 96 -2.39 -3.99 24.44
CA LYS A 96 -2.31 -5.07 25.46
C LYS A 96 -0.88 -5.26 25.97
N ASP A 97 0.08 -5.35 25.07
CA ASP A 97 1.48 -5.62 25.45
C ASP A 97 2.14 -4.39 26.06
N ILE A 98 1.82 -3.17 25.59
CA ILE A 98 2.28 -1.91 26.20
C ILE A 98 1.73 -1.76 27.62
N GLN A 99 0.42 -1.95 27.82
CA GLN A 99 -0.20 -1.79 29.14
C GLN A 99 0.27 -2.83 30.16
N SER A 100 0.60 -4.03 29.70
CA SER A 100 1.16 -5.08 30.55
C SER A 100 2.66 -4.95 30.79
N GLY A 101 3.34 -3.98 30.16
CA GLY A 101 4.78 -3.82 30.23
C GLY A 101 5.59 -4.93 29.55
N LYS A 102 4.95 -5.71 28.69
CA LYS A 102 5.58 -6.81 27.97
C LYS A 102 6.46 -6.34 26.81
N ILE A 103 6.16 -5.18 26.25
CA ILE A 103 6.93 -4.53 25.19
C ILE A 103 6.96 -3.01 25.41
N THR A 104 8.05 -2.38 25.04
CA THR A 104 8.22 -0.92 25.05
C THR A 104 7.94 -0.33 23.67
N LYS A 105 7.70 1.00 23.62
CA LYS A 105 7.53 1.70 22.33
C LYS A 105 8.77 1.59 21.44
N ASP A 106 9.96 1.60 22.02
CA ASP A 106 11.22 1.49 21.28
C ASP A 106 11.37 0.09 20.65
N GLU A 107 11.00 -0.96 21.38
CA GLU A 107 10.98 -2.33 20.82
C GLU A 107 9.93 -2.49 19.72
N VAL A 108 8.75 -1.88 19.84
CA VAL A 108 7.74 -1.84 18.76
C VAL A 108 8.31 -1.13 17.54
N LEU A 109 8.97 0.01 17.74
CA LEU A 109 9.59 0.78 16.67
C LEU A 109 10.66 -0.02 15.93
N GLU A 110 11.50 -0.74 16.68
CA GLU A 110 12.52 -1.66 16.13
C GLU A 110 11.88 -2.80 15.31
N LEU A 111 10.85 -3.46 15.85
CA LEU A 111 10.13 -4.53 15.15
C LEU A 111 9.50 -4.04 13.83
N LEU A 112 8.88 -2.87 13.84
CA LEU A 112 8.32 -2.28 12.63
C LEU A 112 9.40 -1.91 11.63
N THR A 113 10.50 -1.33 12.09
CA THR A 113 11.68 -1.03 11.25
C THR A 113 12.20 -2.30 10.57
N CYS A 114 12.34 -3.39 11.31
CA CYS A 114 12.72 -4.69 10.77
C CYS A 114 11.70 -5.21 9.74
N LEU A 115 10.40 -5.05 10.00
CA LEU A 115 9.34 -5.44 9.07
C LEU A 115 9.45 -4.65 7.76
N TRP A 116 9.70 -3.34 7.80
CA TRP A 116 9.84 -2.52 6.60
C TRP A 116 11.11 -2.87 5.80
N ILE A 117 12.21 -3.13 6.47
CA ILE A 117 13.44 -3.63 5.81
C ILE A 117 13.15 -4.97 5.11
N LYS A 118 12.44 -5.88 5.76
CA LYS A 118 12.03 -7.15 5.15
C LYS A 118 11.08 -6.93 3.96
N THR A 119 10.13 -6.01 4.07
CA THR A 119 9.23 -5.65 2.98
C THR A 119 10.00 -5.14 1.76
N LEU A 120 11.04 -4.34 1.96
CA LEU A 120 11.90 -3.86 0.87
C LEU A 120 12.67 -5.01 0.20
N THR A 121 13.01 -6.09 0.91
CA THR A 121 13.76 -7.22 0.33
C THR A 121 12.92 -8.09 -0.60
N VAL A 122 11.60 -7.93 -0.63
CA VAL A 122 10.74 -8.65 -1.56
C VAL A 122 10.98 -8.14 -2.98
N GLN A 123 11.56 -8.98 -3.81
CA GLN A 123 11.88 -8.68 -5.20
C GLN A 123 11.19 -9.66 -6.15
N LYS A 124 10.86 -9.21 -7.34
CA LYS A 124 10.21 -10.01 -8.38
C LYS A 124 10.94 -9.89 -9.71
N ILE A 125 11.00 -11.01 -10.42
CA ILE A 125 11.47 -11.00 -11.82
C ILE A 125 10.34 -10.43 -12.68
N ARG A 126 10.67 -9.43 -13.49
CA ARG A 126 9.71 -8.75 -14.36
C ARG A 126 10.17 -8.78 -15.81
N SER A 127 9.25 -8.57 -16.75
CA SER A 127 9.61 -8.40 -18.15
C SER A 127 10.50 -7.17 -18.35
N GLN A 128 11.33 -7.17 -19.39
CA GLN A 128 12.17 -6.03 -19.74
C GLN A 128 11.36 -4.75 -19.93
N ALA A 129 10.22 -4.83 -20.61
CA ALA A 129 9.34 -3.68 -20.83
C ALA A 129 8.82 -3.08 -19.50
N HIS A 130 8.46 -3.93 -18.53
CA HIS A 130 8.03 -3.47 -17.21
C HIS A 130 9.18 -2.83 -16.44
N THR A 131 10.36 -3.42 -16.49
CA THR A 131 11.58 -2.88 -15.83
C THR A 131 11.97 -1.52 -16.37
N LEU A 132 11.86 -1.32 -17.70
CA LEU A 132 12.12 -0.04 -18.34
C LEU A 132 11.08 1.04 -18.00
N SER A 133 9.81 0.65 -17.80
CA SER A 133 8.73 1.59 -17.47
C SER A 133 8.63 1.92 -15.99
N SER A 134 9.15 1.07 -15.11
CA SER A 134 9.04 1.18 -13.65
C SER A 134 10.42 1.12 -13.01
N ALA A 135 11.13 2.24 -13.01
CA ALA A 135 12.47 2.34 -12.44
C ALA A 135 12.47 1.88 -10.96
N GLY A 136 13.53 1.10 -10.59
CA GLY A 136 13.67 0.54 -9.24
C GLY A 136 12.75 -0.64 -8.94
N SER A 137 11.97 -1.11 -9.90
CA SER A 137 11.07 -2.28 -9.78
C SER A 137 10.24 -2.32 -8.47
N PRO A 138 9.55 -1.24 -8.08
CA PRO A 138 8.82 -1.19 -6.83
C PRO A 138 7.71 -2.24 -6.82
N MET A 139 7.49 -2.85 -5.67
CA MET A 139 6.43 -3.85 -5.46
C MET A 139 5.09 -3.23 -5.09
N TYR A 140 5.09 -1.95 -4.70
CA TYR A 140 3.92 -1.19 -4.27
C TYR A 140 3.16 -1.88 -3.13
N GLN A 141 3.87 -2.23 -2.09
CA GLN A 141 3.34 -2.81 -0.86
C GLN A 141 2.91 -1.67 0.06
N ASN A 142 1.60 -1.42 0.20
CA ASN A 142 1.09 -0.26 0.93
C ASN A 142 0.77 -0.60 2.39
N VAL A 143 1.05 0.33 3.28
CA VAL A 143 0.62 0.35 4.67
C VAL A 143 -0.29 1.55 4.86
N THR A 144 -1.49 1.33 5.38
CA THR A 144 -2.47 2.40 5.60
C THR A 144 -2.72 2.59 7.10
N VAL A 145 -2.78 3.85 7.54
CA VAL A 145 -3.13 4.21 8.92
C VAL A 145 -4.17 5.33 8.98
N GLY A 146 -4.79 5.51 10.14
CA GLY A 146 -5.75 6.59 10.39
C GLY A 146 -7.11 6.39 9.72
N GLY A 147 -7.73 7.49 9.32
CA GLY A 147 -9.06 7.52 8.74
C GLY A 147 -10.17 7.52 9.78
N GLN A 148 -11.38 7.24 9.32
CA GLN A 148 -12.57 7.22 10.18
C GLN A 148 -13.02 5.80 10.52
N THR A 149 -13.66 5.66 11.68
CA THR A 149 -14.50 4.51 12.05
C THR A 149 -15.89 4.64 11.41
N VAL A 150 -16.69 3.56 11.44
CA VAL A 150 -18.09 3.59 10.98
C VAL A 150 -18.92 4.65 11.74
N ASP A 151 -18.59 4.87 13.02
CA ASP A 151 -19.23 5.92 13.85
C ASP A 151 -18.72 7.33 13.52
N LYS A 152 -17.98 7.52 12.45
CA LYS A 152 -17.40 8.79 11.99
C LYS A 152 -16.44 9.45 12.99
N LYS A 153 -15.86 8.65 13.88
CA LYS A 153 -14.82 9.10 14.81
C LYS A 153 -13.45 8.95 14.16
N ASP A 154 -12.51 9.75 14.63
CA ASP A 154 -11.10 9.57 14.25
C ASP A 154 -10.59 8.20 14.69
N ALA A 155 -9.94 7.49 13.80
CA ALA A 155 -9.36 6.18 14.05
C ALA A 155 -7.85 6.24 14.28
N VAL A 156 -7.25 7.42 14.30
CA VAL A 156 -5.85 7.60 14.72
C VAL A 156 -5.68 7.10 16.15
N ASN A 157 -4.67 6.30 16.39
CA ASN A 157 -4.34 5.74 17.70
C ASN A 157 -2.83 5.81 17.94
N GLU A 158 -2.38 5.41 19.11
CA GLU A 158 -0.94 5.49 19.48
C GLU A 158 -0.05 4.72 18.51
N LEU A 159 -0.50 3.59 17.98
CA LEU A 159 0.26 2.81 17.00
C LEU A 159 0.39 3.56 15.66
N SER A 160 -0.58 4.40 15.28
CA SER A 160 -0.48 5.22 14.07
C SER A 160 0.77 6.13 14.12
N PHE A 161 1.05 6.73 15.28
CA PHE A 161 2.26 7.54 15.52
C PHE A 161 3.53 6.70 15.42
N VAL A 162 3.55 5.51 16.04
CA VAL A 162 4.75 4.65 16.01
C VAL A 162 5.03 4.15 14.59
N VAL A 163 3.99 3.82 13.82
CA VAL A 163 4.14 3.46 12.40
C VAL A 163 4.71 4.64 11.59
N LEU A 164 4.16 5.84 11.75
CA LEU A 164 4.66 7.05 11.08
C LEU A 164 6.13 7.30 11.42
N GLN A 165 6.51 7.18 12.69
CA GLN A 165 7.89 7.34 13.16
C GLN A 165 8.81 6.28 12.52
N SER A 166 8.39 5.01 12.45
CA SER A 166 9.18 3.94 11.84
C SER A 166 9.46 4.18 10.35
N ILE A 167 8.47 4.72 9.62
CA ILE A 167 8.61 5.11 8.22
C ILE A 167 9.59 6.30 8.09
N ALA A 168 9.46 7.30 8.97
CA ALA A 168 10.34 8.47 8.96
C ALA A 168 11.81 8.13 9.26
N GLN A 169 12.06 7.14 10.12
CA GLN A 169 13.41 6.66 10.43
C GLN A 169 14.03 5.87 9.29
N THR A 170 13.26 4.98 8.66
CA THR A 170 13.79 4.09 7.62
C THR A 170 13.96 4.77 6.27
N ARG A 171 13.06 5.69 5.90
CA ARG A 171 13.04 6.42 4.61
C ARG A 171 13.22 5.48 3.40
N LEU A 172 12.67 4.29 3.50
CA LEU A 172 12.75 3.28 2.45
C LEU A 172 11.74 3.60 1.33
N THR A 173 12.00 3.12 0.13
CA THR A 173 11.06 3.21 -1.00
C THR A 173 9.87 2.24 -0.87
N GLN A 174 9.96 1.28 0.03
CA GLN A 174 8.92 0.31 0.40
C GLN A 174 8.94 0.09 1.92
N PRO A 175 7.77 -0.09 2.55
CA PRO A 175 6.42 -0.05 1.95
C PRO A 175 6.03 1.36 1.53
N ASN A 176 5.08 1.47 0.57
CA ASN A 176 4.35 2.71 0.38
C ASN A 176 3.54 2.99 1.65
N PHE A 177 3.47 4.25 2.06
CA PHE A 177 2.78 4.62 3.28
C PHE A 177 1.68 5.63 3.02
N THR A 178 0.47 5.31 3.43
CA THR A 178 -0.74 6.11 3.23
C THR A 178 -1.38 6.46 4.55
N VAL A 179 -1.71 7.72 4.72
CA VAL A 179 -2.54 8.24 5.81
C VAL A 179 -3.93 8.55 5.25
N ARG A 180 -4.95 8.01 5.86
CA ARG A 180 -6.33 8.38 5.56
C ARG A 180 -6.68 9.65 6.33
N TYR A 181 -6.95 10.71 5.57
CA TYR A 181 -7.26 12.05 6.08
C TYR A 181 -8.77 12.29 6.14
N HIS A 182 -9.22 13.03 7.14
CA HIS A 182 -10.55 13.64 7.24
C HIS A 182 -10.48 14.93 8.07
N ALA A 183 -11.51 15.78 7.99
CA ALA A 183 -11.49 17.12 8.62
C ALA A 183 -11.28 17.10 10.16
N ASN A 184 -11.71 16.02 10.82
CA ASN A 184 -11.61 15.87 12.27
C ASN A 184 -10.45 14.95 12.72
N ILE A 185 -9.46 14.72 11.86
CA ILE A 185 -8.28 13.93 12.21
C ILE A 185 -7.51 14.58 13.37
N ASP A 186 -6.89 13.79 14.22
CA ASP A 186 -6.02 14.29 15.29
C ASP A 186 -5.00 15.27 14.73
N LYS A 187 -5.07 16.53 15.23
CA LYS A 187 -4.23 17.62 14.72
C LYS A 187 -2.75 17.33 14.94
N LYS A 188 -2.39 16.76 16.09
CA LYS A 188 -0.99 16.45 16.40
C LYS A 188 -0.45 15.40 15.43
N PHE A 189 -1.25 14.37 15.14
CA PHE A 189 -0.87 13.35 14.15
C PHE A 189 -0.68 13.96 12.76
N MET A 190 -1.59 14.85 12.34
CA MET A 190 -1.46 15.51 11.03
C MET A 190 -0.24 16.44 10.97
N ASP A 191 0.03 17.19 12.04
CA ASP A 191 1.23 18.03 12.13
C ASP A 191 2.52 17.16 12.01
N GLU A 192 2.59 16.01 12.67
CA GLU A 192 3.70 15.06 12.54
C GLU A 192 3.81 14.47 11.12
N CYS A 193 2.68 14.17 10.45
CA CYS A 193 2.68 13.76 9.05
C CYS A 193 3.30 14.83 8.13
N ILE A 194 2.99 16.10 8.35
CA ILE A 194 3.56 17.21 7.59
C ILE A 194 5.08 17.30 7.81
N GLU A 195 5.55 17.14 9.06
CA GLU A 195 7.00 17.13 9.34
C GLU A 195 7.70 15.95 8.61
N VAL A 196 7.06 14.79 8.55
CA VAL A 196 7.59 13.64 7.80
C VAL A 196 7.60 13.92 6.28
N MET A 197 6.56 14.55 5.72
CA MET A 197 6.54 14.96 4.31
C MET A 197 7.70 15.92 3.96
N LYS A 198 8.06 16.82 4.87
CA LYS A 198 9.20 17.75 4.69
C LYS A 198 10.55 17.05 4.55
N LEU A 199 10.66 15.79 4.98
CA LEU A 199 11.88 15.00 4.77
C LEU A 199 12.15 14.67 3.28
N GLY A 200 11.16 14.86 2.40
CA GLY A 200 11.34 14.86 0.94
C GLY A 200 11.45 13.48 0.27
N PHE A 201 11.08 12.39 0.96
CA PHE A 201 11.10 11.04 0.37
C PHE A 201 9.73 10.56 -0.18
N GLY A 202 8.75 11.48 -0.27
CA GLY A 202 7.48 11.23 -0.96
C GLY A 202 6.40 10.54 -0.15
N MET A 203 6.55 10.43 1.16
CA MET A 203 5.58 9.80 2.08
C MET A 203 5.30 10.68 3.29
N PRO A 204 4.11 10.52 3.92
CA PRO A 204 2.95 9.73 3.51
C PRO A 204 2.19 10.30 2.32
N ALA A 205 1.49 9.43 1.56
CA ALA A 205 0.42 9.85 0.67
C ALA A 205 -0.86 10.10 1.49
N LEU A 206 -1.69 11.07 1.09
CA LEU A 206 -2.95 11.35 1.78
C LEU A 206 -4.14 10.87 0.95
N ASN A 207 -4.98 10.03 1.55
CA ASN A 207 -6.26 9.61 1.00
C ASN A 207 -7.39 10.31 1.75
N ASN A 208 -8.21 11.07 1.04
CA ASN A 208 -9.29 11.85 1.65
C ASN A 208 -10.56 11.00 1.83
N ASP A 209 -10.88 10.66 3.09
CA ASP A 209 -12.07 9.91 3.46
C ASP A 209 -13.37 10.60 3.06
N GLU A 210 -13.43 11.93 3.06
CA GLU A 210 -14.62 12.71 2.71
C GLU A 210 -14.99 12.60 1.22
N ILE A 211 -14.06 12.14 0.39
CA ILE A 211 -14.28 11.89 -1.04
C ILE A 211 -14.42 10.40 -1.32
N ILE A 212 -13.55 9.59 -0.72
CA ILE A 212 -13.45 8.16 -1.04
C ILE A 212 -14.63 7.38 -0.46
N ILE A 213 -14.99 7.61 0.81
CA ILE A 213 -16.10 6.90 1.46
C ILE A 213 -17.44 7.15 0.73
N PRO A 214 -17.85 8.41 0.46
CA PRO A 214 -19.06 8.66 -0.33
C PRO A 214 -19.04 8.03 -1.73
N SER A 215 -17.87 7.97 -2.36
CA SER A 215 -17.72 7.32 -3.67
C SER A 215 -18.01 5.81 -3.58
N PHE A 216 -17.49 5.13 -2.57
CA PHE A 216 -17.77 3.71 -2.33
C PHE A 216 -19.24 3.46 -2.03
N LEU A 217 -19.87 4.29 -1.19
CA LEU A 217 -21.30 4.20 -0.89
C LEU A 217 -22.15 4.39 -2.15
N LYS A 218 -21.78 5.34 -3.02
CA LYS A 218 -22.43 5.55 -4.31
C LYS A 218 -22.31 4.34 -5.25
N TRP A 219 -21.24 3.57 -5.13
CA TRP A 219 -21.06 2.33 -5.90
C TRP A 219 -21.76 1.11 -5.27
N GLY A 220 -22.47 1.29 -4.16
CA GLY A 220 -23.20 0.22 -3.48
C GLY A 220 -22.35 -0.62 -2.53
N VAL A 221 -21.15 -0.17 -2.18
CA VAL A 221 -20.36 -0.79 -1.12
C VAL A 221 -21.05 -0.54 0.23
N LYS A 222 -21.14 -1.58 1.06
CA LYS A 222 -21.74 -1.45 2.38
C LYS A 222 -21.00 -0.43 3.24
N GLU A 223 -21.70 0.27 4.11
CA GLU A 223 -21.14 1.34 4.93
C GLU A 223 -19.95 0.86 5.75
N GLU A 224 -20.07 -0.27 6.45
CA GLU A 224 -18.99 -0.88 7.22
C GLU A 224 -17.71 -1.12 6.40
N ASP A 225 -17.88 -1.54 5.15
CA ASP A 225 -16.79 -1.84 4.22
C ASP A 225 -16.20 -0.55 3.63
N ALA A 226 -17.04 0.43 3.32
CA ALA A 226 -16.60 1.73 2.84
C ALA A 226 -15.72 2.45 3.87
N TYR A 227 -16.08 2.39 5.15
CA TYR A 227 -15.23 2.92 6.24
C TYR A 227 -13.98 2.08 6.51
N ASN A 228 -13.96 0.82 6.10
CA ASN A 228 -12.80 -0.08 6.27
C ASN A 228 -11.88 -0.14 5.05
N TYR A 229 -12.00 0.76 4.07
CA TYR A 229 -11.09 0.76 2.94
C TYR A 229 -9.64 1.01 3.34
N SER A 230 -8.72 0.54 2.54
CA SER A 230 -7.29 0.85 2.62
C SER A 230 -6.71 1.12 1.24
N ALA A 231 -5.55 1.75 1.20
CA ALA A 231 -4.79 1.85 -0.03
C ALA A 231 -4.15 0.50 -0.38
N ILE A 232 -4.14 0.17 -1.66
CA ILE A 232 -3.36 -0.94 -2.22
C ILE A 232 -2.44 -0.41 -3.30
N GLY A 233 -1.31 -1.06 -3.48
CA GLY A 233 -0.35 -0.62 -4.48
C GLY A 233 0.16 0.78 -4.24
N CYS A 234 0.04 1.63 -5.24
CA CYS A 234 0.48 3.02 -5.16
C CYS A 234 -0.45 3.85 -4.29
N VAL A 235 -1.72 3.96 -4.72
CA VAL A 235 -2.76 4.79 -4.07
C VAL A 235 -4.18 4.25 -4.33
N GLU A 236 -4.31 3.12 -4.98
CA GLU A 236 -5.61 2.53 -5.29
C GLU A 236 -6.34 2.19 -3.99
N THR A 237 -7.66 2.25 -4.01
CA THR A 237 -8.48 1.98 -2.84
C THR A 237 -9.20 0.65 -2.94
N ALA A 238 -9.22 -0.12 -1.86
CA ALA A 238 -9.87 -1.42 -1.79
C ALA A 238 -10.43 -1.68 -0.38
N VAL A 239 -11.33 -2.65 -0.28
CA VAL A 239 -11.81 -3.17 1.00
C VAL A 239 -11.02 -4.44 1.32
N PRO A 240 -10.15 -4.42 2.36
CA PRO A 240 -9.31 -5.55 2.72
C PRO A 240 -10.10 -6.85 2.88
N GLY A 241 -9.64 -7.92 2.22
CA GLY A 241 -10.25 -9.25 2.28
C GLY A 241 -11.60 -9.42 1.57
N LYS A 242 -12.18 -8.35 1.02
CA LYS A 242 -13.50 -8.40 0.38
C LYS A 242 -13.49 -7.95 -1.07
N TRP A 243 -12.89 -6.81 -1.37
CA TRP A 243 -12.97 -6.23 -2.70
C TRP A 243 -11.74 -5.41 -3.06
N GLY A 244 -11.22 -5.63 -4.26
CA GLY A 244 -10.15 -4.84 -4.85
C GLY A 244 -10.46 -4.55 -6.31
N TYR A 245 -10.53 -3.28 -6.67
CA TYR A 245 -10.76 -2.85 -8.04
C TYR A 245 -9.44 -2.88 -8.83
N ARG A 246 -9.41 -3.66 -9.92
CA ARG A 246 -8.19 -3.87 -10.72
C ARG A 246 -8.12 -3.07 -12.01
N CYS A 247 -8.95 -2.07 -12.21
CA CYS A 247 -8.96 -1.32 -13.47
C CYS A 247 -7.89 -0.24 -13.59
N THR A 248 -7.00 -0.12 -12.61
CA THR A 248 -5.84 0.75 -12.70
C THR A 248 -4.86 0.23 -13.75
N GLY A 249 -4.44 1.12 -14.64
CA GLY A 249 -3.51 0.77 -15.71
C GLY A 249 -4.15 0.21 -16.99
N MET A 250 -5.47 0.16 -17.11
CA MET A 250 -6.14 -0.17 -18.38
C MET A 250 -5.92 0.91 -19.43
N SER A 251 -5.81 2.16 -19.03
CA SER A 251 -5.51 3.28 -19.90
C SER A 251 -4.70 4.34 -19.18
N TYR A 252 -3.73 4.91 -19.87
CA TYR A 252 -2.90 6.00 -19.38
C TYR A 252 -3.03 7.20 -20.30
N ILE A 253 -3.40 8.35 -19.73
CA ILE A 253 -3.41 9.63 -20.44
C ILE A 253 -2.23 10.46 -19.94
N ASN A 254 -1.27 10.68 -20.83
CA ASN A 254 -0.14 11.57 -20.55
C ASN A 254 -0.57 13.02 -20.80
N PHE A 255 -1.02 13.72 -19.78
CA PHE A 255 -1.50 15.10 -19.88
C PHE A 255 -0.50 16.07 -20.50
N PRO A 256 0.79 16.08 -20.18
CA PRO A 256 1.77 16.89 -20.89
C PRO A 256 1.80 16.63 -22.39
N ARG A 257 1.73 15.38 -22.81
CA ARG A 257 1.69 15.00 -24.23
C ARG A 257 0.38 15.44 -24.91
N VAL A 258 -0.74 15.35 -24.21
CA VAL A 258 -2.03 15.86 -24.68
C VAL A 258 -1.96 17.37 -24.89
N LEU A 259 -1.31 18.11 -23.98
CA LEU A 259 -1.10 19.55 -24.12
C LEU A 259 -0.28 19.87 -25.36
N LEU A 260 0.81 19.18 -25.59
CA LEU A 260 1.62 19.35 -26.81
C LEU A 260 0.81 19.04 -28.08
N CYS A 261 -0.03 18.01 -28.06
CA CYS A 261 -0.95 17.74 -29.18
C CYS A 261 -1.96 18.86 -29.37
N ALA A 262 -2.54 19.40 -28.30
CA ALA A 262 -3.45 20.54 -28.34
C ALA A 262 -2.79 21.77 -28.99
N MET A 263 -1.59 22.09 -28.57
CA MET A 263 -0.80 23.22 -29.09
C MET A 263 -0.35 23.04 -30.54
N ASN A 264 -0.26 21.78 -31.03
CA ASN A 264 0.16 21.42 -32.37
C ASN A 264 -1.03 20.89 -33.23
N ASN A 265 -2.18 21.55 -33.11
CA ASN A 265 -3.37 21.26 -33.93
C ASN A 265 -3.76 19.77 -33.96
N GLY A 266 -3.67 19.08 -32.83
CA GLY A 266 -4.06 17.68 -32.67
C GLY A 266 -3.07 16.64 -33.18
N VAL A 267 -1.87 17.05 -33.59
CA VAL A 267 -0.80 16.19 -34.09
C VAL A 267 0.24 15.97 -33.01
N ASP A 268 0.56 14.72 -32.72
CA ASP A 268 1.65 14.36 -31.80
C ASP A 268 3.02 14.63 -32.44
N MET A 269 3.80 15.48 -31.81
CA MET A 269 5.11 15.90 -32.31
C MET A 269 6.14 14.74 -32.39
N THR A 270 5.98 13.71 -31.54
CA THR A 270 6.92 12.60 -31.48
C THR A 270 6.68 11.58 -32.60
N SER A 271 5.42 11.22 -32.84
CA SER A 271 5.04 10.21 -33.84
C SER A 271 4.58 10.78 -35.16
N GLY A 272 4.33 12.08 -35.25
CA GLY A 272 3.74 12.74 -36.42
C GLY A 272 2.26 12.35 -36.69
N LYS A 273 1.66 11.51 -35.81
CA LYS A 273 0.29 11.05 -35.99
C LYS A 273 -0.72 12.03 -35.44
N ARG A 274 -1.85 12.15 -36.13
CA ARG A 274 -2.99 12.92 -35.64
C ARG A 274 -3.77 12.10 -34.61
N PHE A 275 -3.91 12.63 -33.40
CA PHE A 275 -4.68 11.99 -32.33
C PHE A 275 -6.07 12.62 -32.13
N THR A 276 -6.23 13.89 -32.45
CA THR A 276 -7.50 14.60 -32.36
C THR A 276 -7.74 15.41 -33.63
N LYS A 277 -8.95 15.88 -33.84
CA LYS A 277 -9.28 16.67 -35.03
C LYS A 277 -8.50 17.98 -35.13
N GLY A 278 -7.98 18.49 -34.00
CA GLY A 278 -7.25 19.73 -33.90
C GLY A 278 -8.15 20.99 -33.80
N TYR A 279 -7.57 22.04 -33.23
CA TYR A 279 -8.28 23.28 -32.93
C TYR A 279 -7.40 24.53 -33.19
N GLY A 280 -6.46 24.42 -34.13
CA GLY A 280 -5.49 25.45 -34.46
C GLY A 280 -4.12 25.23 -33.78
N TYR A 281 -3.21 26.14 -34.06
CA TYR A 281 -1.84 26.10 -33.52
C TYR A 281 -1.67 27.12 -32.41
N PHE A 282 -0.88 26.78 -31.40
CA PHE A 282 -0.58 27.66 -30.25
C PHE A 282 -0.08 29.03 -30.68
N LYS A 283 0.74 29.10 -31.72
CA LYS A 283 1.29 30.38 -32.23
C LYS A 283 0.21 31.37 -32.69
N ASP A 284 -1.01 30.88 -33.01
CA ASP A 284 -2.11 31.70 -33.50
C ASP A 284 -3.09 32.11 -32.39
N TRP A 285 -2.85 31.64 -31.14
CA TRP A 285 -3.71 31.97 -30.00
C TRP A 285 -3.22 33.23 -29.29
N THR A 286 -4.17 34.03 -28.81
CA THR A 286 -3.90 35.34 -28.23
C THR A 286 -4.19 35.44 -26.73
N SER A 287 -4.80 34.38 -26.14
CA SER A 287 -5.13 34.38 -24.70
C SER A 287 -4.96 33.02 -24.04
N TYR A 288 -4.82 33.06 -22.72
CA TYR A 288 -4.78 31.86 -21.89
C TYR A 288 -6.09 31.06 -21.94
N GLU A 289 -7.23 31.75 -22.02
CA GLU A 289 -8.56 31.14 -22.11
C GLU A 289 -8.70 30.30 -23.38
N GLN A 290 -8.12 30.73 -24.48
CA GLN A 290 -8.08 29.93 -25.72
C GLN A 290 -7.26 28.65 -25.54
N LEU A 291 -6.12 28.72 -24.87
CA LEU A 291 -5.33 27.53 -24.53
C LEU A 291 -6.13 26.55 -23.68
N MET A 292 -6.81 27.04 -22.64
CA MET A 292 -7.60 26.19 -21.73
C MET A 292 -8.82 25.57 -22.43
N ASP A 293 -9.50 26.30 -23.28
CA ASP A 293 -10.63 25.79 -24.08
C ASP A 293 -10.17 24.67 -25.02
N VAL A 294 -9.08 24.89 -25.74
CA VAL A 294 -8.53 23.89 -26.66
C VAL A 294 -7.98 22.68 -25.90
N TRP A 295 -7.33 22.91 -24.75
CA TRP A 295 -6.89 21.85 -23.85
C TRP A 295 -8.05 20.98 -23.40
N ASP A 296 -9.13 21.55 -22.86
CA ASP A 296 -10.31 20.81 -22.40
C ASP A 296 -10.94 19.99 -23.54
N LYS A 297 -11.12 20.60 -24.71
CA LYS A 297 -11.63 19.91 -25.89
C LYS A 297 -10.77 18.71 -26.30
N THR A 298 -9.45 18.88 -26.29
CA THR A 298 -8.49 17.83 -26.67
C THR A 298 -8.49 16.69 -25.66
N VAL A 299 -8.50 16.98 -24.36
CA VAL A 299 -8.60 15.98 -23.29
C VAL A 299 -9.88 15.18 -23.45
N ARG A 300 -11.04 15.82 -23.61
CA ARG A 300 -12.33 15.14 -23.80
C ARG A 300 -12.36 14.24 -25.03
N GLU A 301 -11.77 14.66 -26.12
CA GLU A 301 -11.72 13.88 -27.33
C GLU A 301 -10.84 12.64 -27.17
N MET A 302 -9.68 12.78 -26.53
CA MET A 302 -8.79 11.65 -26.26
C MET A 302 -9.40 10.67 -25.25
N THR A 303 -10.02 11.14 -24.19
CA THR A 303 -10.71 10.29 -23.20
C THR A 303 -11.82 9.47 -23.83
N ARG A 304 -12.66 10.09 -24.70
CA ARG A 304 -13.71 9.37 -25.43
C ARG A 304 -13.15 8.33 -26.41
N SER A 305 -12.00 8.59 -26.98
CA SER A 305 -11.31 7.62 -27.86
C SER A 305 -10.85 6.40 -27.08
N GLU A 306 -10.28 6.59 -25.90
CA GLU A 306 -9.86 5.50 -25.00
C GLU A 306 -11.05 4.71 -24.46
N GLU A 307 -12.15 5.35 -24.05
CA GLU A 307 -13.38 4.66 -23.65
C GLU A 307 -13.93 3.76 -24.75
N ARG A 308 -13.88 4.21 -26.01
CA ARG A 308 -14.32 3.39 -27.15
C ARG A 308 -13.41 2.20 -27.41
N ARG A 309 -12.11 2.35 -27.20
CA ARG A 309 -11.12 1.27 -27.32
C ARG A 309 -11.38 0.21 -26.26
N VAL A 310 -11.48 0.59 -25.01
CA VAL A 310 -11.74 -0.32 -23.89
C VAL A 310 -13.05 -1.09 -24.09
N ARG A 311 -14.14 -0.44 -24.53
CA ARG A 311 -15.42 -1.12 -24.83
C ARG A 311 -15.37 -2.12 -25.98
N LYS A 312 -14.38 -2.04 -26.86
CA LYS A 312 -14.22 -3.00 -27.97
C LYS A 312 -13.35 -4.20 -27.59
N GLU A 313 -12.53 -4.06 -26.53
CA GLU A 313 -11.64 -5.10 -26.05
C GLU A 313 -12.24 -5.93 -24.90
N CYS A 314 -13.35 -5.47 -24.30
CA CYS A 314 -14.20 -6.21 -23.36
C CYS A 314 -15.41 -6.79 -24.05
#